data_e814c676183a34ccb74501c48f6a2e01
#
_entry.id   e814c676183a34ccb74501c48f6a2e01
#
_cell.length_a   1.000
_cell.length_b   1.000
_cell.length_c   1.000
_cell.angle_alpha   90.00
_cell.angle_beta   90.00
_cell.angle_gamma   90.00
#
_symmetry.space_group_name_H-M   'P 1'
#
loop_
_entity.id
_entity.type
_entity.pdbx_description
1 polymer ?
#
loop_
_entity_poly.entity_id
_entity_poly.type
_entity_poly.pdbx_seq_one_letter_code
_entity_poly.pdbx_strand_id
1 'polypeptide(L)'
;MRLAASPNRFCQPLAMPEPADLVATMPHAVELGVVIQVATAEAVEATMPWAERHTTLGGALHGGALMAFADSLGAVCAFLNLPEGAGTSTIESKTNFLRGVTAGTVRASTRPIHVGRRTIVVQTELRDDAGKLVALTTQTQAVLT
;
A
#
# COMPACT_ATOMS: atom_id res chain seq x y z
N MET A 1 54.36 2.90 -13.58
CA MET A 1 53.05 2.61 -14.14
C MET A 1 52.11 2.34 -12.99
N ARG A 2 51.32 3.34 -12.55
CA ARG A 2 50.38 3.21 -11.41
C ARG A 2 49.04 2.75 -11.96
N LEU A 3 48.59 1.57 -11.50
CA LEU A 3 47.25 1.07 -11.76
C LEU A 3 46.22 1.95 -11.03
N ALA A 4 45.35 2.60 -11.77
CA ALA A 4 44.23 3.35 -11.21
C ALA A 4 43.24 2.39 -10.53
N ALA A 5 42.99 2.61 -9.25
CA ALA A 5 41.97 1.87 -8.51
C ALA A 5 40.58 2.17 -9.10
N SER A 6 39.88 1.13 -9.52
CA SER A 6 38.50 1.21 -9.95
C SER A 6 37.60 1.68 -8.78
N PRO A 7 36.67 2.64 -8.98
CA PRO A 7 35.80 3.09 -7.91
C PRO A 7 34.89 1.95 -7.44
N ASN A 8 34.85 1.78 -6.14
CA ASN A 8 34.10 0.77 -5.41
C ASN A 8 32.59 0.84 -5.76
N ARG A 9 32.07 -0.19 -6.46
CA ARG A 9 30.67 -0.29 -6.91
C ARG A 9 29.66 -0.63 -5.77
N PHE A 10 30.12 -0.66 -4.52
CA PHE A 10 29.33 -1.16 -3.39
C PHE A 10 28.67 -0.09 -2.53
N CYS A 11 28.68 1.18 -2.93
CA CYS A 11 28.12 2.25 -2.13
C CYS A 11 27.29 3.25 -2.97
N GLN A 12 26.36 2.73 -3.81
CA GLN A 12 25.25 3.56 -4.28
C GLN A 12 24.07 3.28 -3.34
N PRO A 13 23.43 4.32 -2.74
CA PRO A 13 22.18 4.12 -2.06
C PRO A 13 21.19 3.53 -3.08
N LEU A 14 20.59 2.39 -2.73
CA LEU A 14 19.50 1.82 -3.52
C LEU A 14 18.44 2.92 -3.63
N ALA A 15 18.22 3.42 -4.85
CA ALA A 15 17.16 4.36 -5.11
C ALA A 15 15.84 3.73 -4.62
N MET A 16 15.04 4.49 -3.87
CA MET A 16 13.70 4.03 -3.48
C MET A 16 12.94 3.65 -4.75
N PRO A 17 12.25 2.48 -4.75
CA PRO A 17 11.50 2.07 -5.93
C PRO A 17 10.42 3.11 -6.25
N GLU A 18 10.24 3.41 -7.52
CA GLU A 18 9.16 4.28 -7.98
C GLU A 18 7.80 3.67 -7.60
N PRO A 19 6.78 4.49 -7.31
CA PRO A 19 5.45 3.99 -6.93
C PRO A 19 4.86 2.96 -7.91
N ALA A 20 5.07 3.15 -9.20
CA ALA A 20 4.62 2.20 -10.24
C ALA A 20 5.31 0.84 -10.12
N ASP A 21 6.60 0.81 -9.76
CA ASP A 21 7.35 -0.44 -9.59
C ASP A 21 6.83 -1.23 -8.37
N LEU A 22 6.44 -0.53 -7.31
CA LEU A 22 5.84 -1.16 -6.13
C LEU A 22 4.52 -1.88 -6.47
N VAL A 23 3.64 -1.23 -7.23
CA VAL A 23 2.38 -1.86 -7.68
C VAL A 23 2.65 -3.05 -8.57
N ALA A 24 3.61 -2.96 -9.50
CA ALA A 24 3.95 -4.03 -10.44
C ALA A 24 4.39 -5.33 -9.74
N THR A 25 4.90 -5.24 -8.50
CA THR A 25 5.27 -6.42 -7.69
C THR A 25 4.06 -7.14 -7.08
N MET A 26 2.87 -6.54 -7.14
CA MET A 26 1.63 -7.04 -6.55
C MET A 26 0.57 -7.32 -7.63
N PRO A 27 0.58 -8.50 -8.28
CA PRO A 27 -0.34 -8.79 -9.41
C PRO A 27 -1.81 -8.54 -9.09
N HIS A 28 -2.25 -8.82 -7.86
CA HIS A 28 -3.63 -8.56 -7.44
C HIS A 28 -3.97 -7.06 -7.38
N ALA A 29 -3.03 -6.22 -6.92
CA ALA A 29 -3.20 -4.76 -6.94
C ALA A 29 -3.26 -4.22 -8.38
N VAL A 30 -2.45 -4.78 -9.29
CA VAL A 30 -2.53 -4.48 -10.73
C VAL A 30 -3.91 -4.82 -11.29
N GLU A 31 -4.44 -6.01 -10.97
CA GLU A 31 -5.78 -6.45 -11.39
C GLU A 31 -6.88 -5.54 -10.88
N LEU A 32 -6.77 -5.03 -9.67
CA LEU A 32 -7.68 -4.04 -9.09
C LEU A 32 -7.58 -2.66 -9.75
N GLY A 33 -6.57 -2.41 -10.58
CA GLY A 33 -6.33 -1.10 -11.20
C GLY A 33 -5.75 -0.08 -10.23
N VAL A 34 -5.03 -0.53 -9.19
CA VAL A 34 -4.41 0.36 -8.21
C VAL A 34 -3.32 1.21 -8.86
N VAL A 35 -3.35 2.51 -8.58
CA VAL A 35 -2.30 3.46 -8.97
C VAL A 35 -1.83 4.18 -7.72
N ILE A 36 -0.55 4.04 -7.37
CA ILE A 36 0.07 4.75 -6.25
C ILE A 36 0.60 6.08 -6.77
N GLN A 37 0.20 7.20 -6.14
CA GLN A 37 0.65 8.56 -6.46
C GLN A 37 1.76 9.02 -5.52
N VAL A 38 1.71 8.60 -4.24
CA VAL A 38 2.70 8.95 -3.22
C VAL A 38 3.11 7.69 -2.49
N ALA A 39 4.42 7.48 -2.33
CA ALA A 39 4.98 6.37 -1.55
C ALA A 39 6.18 6.88 -0.76
N THR A 40 5.95 7.24 0.50
CA THR A 40 6.98 7.66 1.47
C THR A 40 6.80 6.89 2.78
N ALA A 41 7.78 6.97 3.67
CA ALA A 41 7.66 6.36 4.99
C ALA A 41 6.50 6.96 5.82
N GLU A 42 6.13 8.23 5.56
CA GLU A 42 5.09 8.96 6.28
C GLU A 42 3.69 8.71 5.70
N ALA A 43 3.59 8.46 4.39
CA ALA A 43 2.30 8.30 3.72
C ALA A 43 2.41 7.51 2.42
N VAL A 44 1.39 6.69 2.16
CA VAL A 44 1.13 6.09 0.84
C VAL A 44 -0.25 6.54 0.39
N GLU A 45 -0.31 7.18 -0.79
CA GLU A 45 -1.56 7.64 -1.38
C GLU A 45 -1.78 6.95 -2.73
N ALA A 46 -2.99 6.47 -2.96
CA ALA A 46 -3.32 5.69 -4.14
C ALA A 46 -4.80 5.83 -4.53
N THR A 47 -5.10 5.37 -5.73
CA THR A 47 -6.47 5.29 -6.25
C THR A 47 -6.76 3.89 -6.78
N MET A 48 -8.04 3.51 -6.72
CA MET A 48 -8.60 2.29 -7.32
C MET A 48 -9.91 2.66 -8.02
N PRO A 49 -10.05 2.43 -9.34
CA PRO A 49 -11.29 2.71 -10.06
C PRO A 49 -12.38 1.69 -9.69
N TRP A 50 -13.63 2.12 -9.71
CA TRP A 50 -14.75 1.22 -9.75
C TRP A 50 -14.72 0.42 -11.06
N ALA A 51 -14.92 -0.89 -10.97
CA ALA A 51 -15.09 -1.75 -12.13
C ALA A 51 -16.13 -2.83 -11.81
N GLU A 52 -16.99 -3.14 -12.77
CA GLU A 52 -18.08 -4.10 -12.61
C GLU A 52 -17.60 -5.46 -12.09
N ARG A 53 -16.45 -5.94 -12.58
CA ARG A 53 -15.84 -7.21 -12.14
C ARG A 53 -15.42 -7.25 -10.67
N HIS A 54 -15.35 -6.09 -10.01
CA HIS A 54 -15.00 -5.98 -8.59
C HIS A 54 -16.19 -5.66 -7.69
N THR A 55 -17.40 -5.80 -8.22
CA THR A 55 -18.64 -5.50 -7.48
C THR A 55 -19.22 -6.71 -6.77
N THR A 56 -20.13 -6.44 -5.85
CA THR A 56 -21.03 -7.40 -5.23
C THR A 56 -22.48 -7.12 -5.66
N LEU A 57 -23.44 -7.78 -5.03
CA LEU A 57 -24.84 -7.56 -5.28
C LEU A 57 -25.20 -6.06 -5.18
N GLY A 58 -25.95 -5.57 -6.16
CA GLY A 58 -26.34 -4.15 -6.23
C GLY A 58 -25.31 -3.22 -6.85
N GLY A 59 -24.22 -3.74 -7.44
CA GLY A 59 -23.24 -2.94 -8.19
C GLY A 59 -22.27 -2.12 -7.35
N ALA A 60 -22.31 -2.25 -6.03
CA ALA A 60 -21.30 -1.65 -5.17
C ALA A 60 -20.00 -2.46 -5.20
N LEU A 61 -18.86 -1.78 -5.02
CA LEU A 61 -17.58 -2.46 -4.86
C LEU A 61 -17.65 -3.50 -3.73
N HIS A 62 -17.15 -4.70 -4.01
CA HIS A 62 -17.10 -5.78 -3.02
C HIS A 62 -16.17 -5.37 -1.87
N GLY A 63 -16.59 -5.64 -0.62
CA GLY A 63 -15.78 -5.34 0.57
C GLY A 63 -14.38 -5.97 0.51
N GLY A 64 -14.28 -7.19 -0.06
CA GLY A 64 -12.98 -7.84 -0.30
C GLY A 64 -12.06 -7.06 -1.24
N ALA A 65 -12.61 -6.41 -2.28
CA ALA A 65 -11.81 -5.55 -3.17
C ALA A 65 -11.27 -4.31 -2.42
N LEU A 66 -12.11 -3.69 -1.59
CA LEU A 66 -11.69 -2.56 -0.74
C LEU A 66 -10.64 -3.00 0.30
N MET A 67 -10.81 -4.19 0.90
CA MET A 67 -9.83 -4.76 1.82
C MET A 67 -8.50 -5.07 1.13
N ALA A 68 -8.52 -5.68 -0.06
CA ALA A 68 -7.32 -5.99 -0.83
C ALA A 68 -6.57 -4.72 -1.25
N PHE A 69 -7.30 -3.66 -1.61
CA PHE A 69 -6.74 -2.34 -1.89
C PHE A 69 -6.02 -1.78 -0.65
N ALA A 70 -6.70 -1.73 0.50
CA ALA A 70 -6.12 -1.25 1.76
C ALA A 70 -4.94 -2.11 2.23
N ASP A 71 -5.03 -3.46 2.11
CA ASP A 71 -3.95 -4.38 2.50
C ASP A 71 -2.69 -4.16 1.66
N SER A 72 -2.84 -4.00 0.35
CA SER A 72 -1.72 -3.70 -0.55
C SER A 72 -0.99 -2.42 -0.14
N LEU A 73 -1.72 -1.35 0.17
CA LEU A 73 -1.11 -0.08 0.58
C LEU A 73 -0.50 -0.14 1.97
N GLY A 74 -1.13 -0.88 2.88
CA GLY A 74 -0.59 -1.13 4.21
C GLY A 74 0.73 -1.89 4.16
N ALA A 75 0.83 -2.89 3.28
CA ALA A 75 2.07 -3.63 3.04
C ALA A 75 3.17 -2.71 2.47
N VAL A 76 2.84 -1.83 1.50
CA VAL A 76 3.77 -0.83 0.96
C VAL A 76 4.22 0.14 2.05
N CYS A 77 3.30 0.69 2.84
CA CYS A 77 3.62 1.61 3.92
C CYS A 77 4.54 0.96 4.97
N ALA A 78 4.28 -0.29 5.34
CA ALA A 78 5.14 -1.03 6.25
C ALA A 78 6.52 -1.29 5.62
N PHE A 79 6.57 -1.71 4.35
CA PHE A 79 7.81 -1.96 3.63
C PHE A 79 8.73 -0.73 3.64
N LEU A 80 8.17 0.47 3.41
CA LEU A 80 8.91 1.73 3.41
C LEU A 80 9.45 2.14 4.82
N ASN A 81 8.98 1.49 5.87
CA ASN A 81 9.38 1.70 7.26
C ASN A 81 10.23 0.55 7.83
N LEU A 82 10.59 -0.45 7.01
CA LEU A 82 11.40 -1.58 7.46
C LEU A 82 12.88 -1.18 7.64
N PRO A 83 13.58 -1.79 8.59
CA PRO A 83 15.03 -1.73 8.60
C PRO A 83 15.61 -2.46 7.37
N GLU A 84 16.84 -2.11 7.00
CA GLU A 84 17.52 -2.71 5.86
C GLU A 84 17.58 -4.24 5.97
N GLY A 85 17.23 -4.92 4.88
CA GLY A 85 17.24 -6.37 4.78
C GLY A 85 16.06 -7.10 5.43
N ALA A 86 15.14 -6.38 6.10
CA ALA A 86 13.95 -6.99 6.67
C ALA A 86 12.83 -7.13 5.63
N GLY A 87 11.97 -8.13 5.87
CA GLY A 87 10.73 -8.33 5.14
C GLY A 87 9.51 -7.99 6.00
N THR A 88 8.33 -8.07 5.40
CA THR A 88 7.06 -7.89 6.13
C THR A 88 6.01 -8.91 5.70
N SER A 89 5.07 -9.17 6.61
CA SER A 89 3.87 -9.97 6.35
C SER A 89 2.72 -9.47 7.20
N THR A 90 1.52 -9.41 6.62
CA THR A 90 0.31 -9.02 7.36
C THR A 90 -0.04 -10.07 8.41
N ILE A 91 -0.16 -9.66 9.67
CA ILE A 91 -0.65 -10.49 10.77
C ILE A 91 -2.16 -10.36 10.90
N GLU A 92 -2.67 -9.14 10.78
CA GLU A 92 -4.07 -8.81 10.99
C GLU A 92 -4.45 -7.60 10.15
N SER A 93 -5.65 -7.65 9.59
CA SER A 93 -6.26 -6.53 8.88
C SER A 93 -7.74 -6.45 9.24
N LYS A 94 -8.15 -5.35 9.86
CA LYS A 94 -9.53 -5.12 10.31
C LYS A 94 -10.08 -3.90 9.60
N THR A 95 -11.21 -4.08 8.92
CA THR A 95 -11.88 -3.01 8.17
C THR A 95 -13.28 -2.75 8.70
N ASN A 96 -13.61 -1.48 8.87
CA ASN A 96 -14.99 -1.00 9.01
C ASN A 96 -15.46 -0.44 7.67
N PHE A 97 -16.55 -0.99 7.14
CA PHE A 97 -17.21 -0.50 5.93
C PHE A 97 -18.32 0.47 6.33
N LEU A 98 -18.30 1.66 5.76
CA LEU A 98 -19.19 2.76 6.13
C LEU A 98 -20.14 3.16 4.99
N ARG A 99 -19.73 2.99 3.73
CA ARG A 99 -20.49 3.38 2.53
C ARG A 99 -20.20 2.45 1.36
N GLY A 100 -21.22 2.20 0.54
CA GLY A 100 -21.06 1.54 -0.77
C GLY A 100 -20.51 2.54 -1.81
N VAL A 101 -19.71 2.02 -2.74
CA VAL A 101 -19.22 2.77 -3.92
C VAL A 101 -19.75 2.07 -5.16
N THR A 102 -20.59 2.78 -5.93
CA THR A 102 -21.27 2.23 -7.12
C THR A 102 -20.75 2.80 -8.43
N ALA A 103 -19.80 3.73 -8.38
CA ALA A 103 -19.17 4.35 -9.55
C ALA A 103 -17.92 5.15 -9.11
N GLY A 104 -17.15 5.62 -10.07
CA GLY A 104 -16.05 6.58 -9.83
C GLY A 104 -14.78 5.91 -9.32
N THR A 105 -14.08 6.58 -8.44
CA THR A 105 -12.75 6.18 -7.96
C THR A 105 -12.69 6.24 -6.44
N VAL A 106 -12.14 5.20 -5.83
CA VAL A 106 -11.79 5.20 -4.40
C VAL A 106 -10.37 5.73 -4.24
N ARG A 107 -10.21 6.71 -3.36
CA ARG A 107 -8.91 7.28 -2.96
C ARG A 107 -8.52 6.71 -1.60
N ALA A 108 -7.27 6.33 -1.48
CA ALA A 108 -6.72 5.81 -0.24
C ALA A 108 -5.61 6.70 0.28
N SER A 109 -5.57 6.87 1.61
CA SER A 109 -4.45 7.47 2.32
C SER A 109 -4.06 6.55 3.46
N THR A 110 -2.84 6.03 3.41
CA THR A 110 -2.29 5.10 4.40
C THR A 110 -1.16 5.77 5.17
N ARG A 111 -1.17 5.65 6.49
CA ARG A 111 -0.15 6.22 7.38
C ARG A 111 0.28 5.23 8.44
N PRO A 112 1.56 5.23 8.87
CA PRO A 112 1.99 4.46 10.01
C PRO A 112 1.40 5.06 11.30
N ILE A 113 0.85 4.20 12.15
CA ILE A 113 0.38 4.53 13.51
C ILE A 113 1.47 4.19 14.53
N HIS A 114 2.21 3.10 14.26
CA HIS A 114 3.29 2.62 15.11
C HIS A 114 4.35 1.94 14.24
N VAL A 115 5.61 2.30 14.44
CA VAL A 115 6.75 1.67 13.80
C VAL A 115 7.64 1.10 14.90
N GLY A 116 7.54 -0.21 15.12
CA GLY A 116 8.28 -0.93 16.14
C GLY A 116 9.30 -1.92 15.55
N ARG A 117 10.09 -2.54 16.42
CA ARG A 117 11.12 -3.51 16.00
C ARG A 117 10.55 -4.83 15.49
N ARG A 118 9.35 -5.22 15.92
CA ARG A 118 8.72 -6.50 15.58
C ARG A 118 7.42 -6.33 14.81
N THR A 119 6.76 -5.19 14.96
CA THR A 119 5.46 -4.89 14.35
C THR A 119 5.41 -3.45 13.89
N ILE A 120 4.72 -3.24 12.77
CA ILE A 120 4.32 -1.94 12.26
C ILE A 120 2.81 -1.94 12.16
N VAL A 121 2.15 -0.95 12.75
CA VAL A 121 0.71 -0.77 12.63
C VAL A 121 0.45 0.40 11.69
N VAL A 122 -0.40 0.18 10.70
CA VAL A 122 -0.77 1.21 9.72
C VAL A 122 -2.29 1.38 9.69
N GLN A 123 -2.73 2.56 9.30
CA GLN A 123 -4.14 2.86 9.10
C GLN A 123 -4.37 3.42 7.70
N THR A 124 -5.40 2.92 7.03
CA THR A 124 -5.81 3.33 5.68
C THR A 124 -7.23 3.86 5.71
N GLU A 125 -7.40 5.09 5.28
CA GLU A 125 -8.70 5.69 4.98
C GLU A 125 -9.01 5.51 3.50
N LEU A 126 -10.19 4.99 3.18
CA LEU A 126 -10.72 4.92 1.82
C LEU A 126 -11.85 5.95 1.68
N ARG A 127 -11.78 6.78 0.66
CA ARG A 127 -12.74 7.86 0.38
C ARG A 127 -13.25 7.79 -1.05
N ASP A 128 -14.52 8.16 -1.25
CA ASP A 128 -15.12 8.30 -2.58
C ASP A 128 -14.73 9.62 -3.27
N ASP A 129 -15.20 9.83 -4.49
CA ASP A 129 -14.94 11.07 -5.27
C ASP A 129 -15.49 12.35 -4.60
N ALA A 130 -16.48 12.21 -3.73
CA ALA A 130 -16.99 13.33 -2.93
C ALA A 130 -16.18 13.55 -1.63
N GLY A 131 -15.11 12.79 -1.39
CA GLY A 131 -14.27 12.85 -0.20
C GLY A 131 -14.89 12.22 1.04
N LYS A 132 -16.03 11.51 0.91
CA LYS A 132 -16.68 10.85 2.04
C LYS A 132 -15.95 9.56 2.39
N LEU A 133 -15.80 9.29 3.68
CA LEU A 133 -15.17 8.07 4.17
C LEU A 133 -16.02 6.84 3.82
N VAL A 134 -15.44 5.95 3.05
CA VAL A 134 -16.03 4.69 2.55
C VAL A 134 -15.71 3.54 3.49
N ALA A 135 -14.44 3.44 3.88
CA ALA A 135 -13.97 2.42 4.80
C ALA A 135 -12.73 2.91 5.56
N LEU A 136 -12.52 2.32 6.72
CA LEU A 136 -11.34 2.53 7.56
C LEU A 136 -10.73 1.17 7.88
N THR A 137 -9.46 0.99 7.52
CA THR A 137 -8.70 -0.23 7.77
C THR A 137 -7.56 0.06 8.72
N THR A 138 -7.43 -0.75 9.76
CA THR A 138 -6.22 -0.78 10.60
C THR A 138 -5.61 -2.17 10.46
N GLN A 139 -4.32 -2.23 10.18
CA GLN A 139 -3.64 -3.50 10.01
C GLN A 139 -2.27 -3.52 10.71
N THR A 140 -1.89 -4.72 11.13
CA THR A 140 -0.61 -5.01 11.78
C THR A 140 0.26 -5.83 10.83
N GLN A 141 1.47 -5.37 10.62
CA GLN A 141 2.51 -6.01 9.82
C GLN A 141 3.61 -6.54 10.73
N ALA A 142 4.03 -7.78 10.51
CA ALA A 142 5.23 -8.32 11.15
C ALA A 142 6.49 -7.72 10.51
N VAL A 143 7.52 -7.48 11.31
CA VAL A 143 8.88 -7.20 10.82
C VAL A 143 9.65 -8.52 10.87
N LEU A 144 10.03 -9.03 9.70
CA LEU A 144 10.72 -10.31 9.51
C LEU A 144 12.21 -10.03 9.27
N THR A 145 13.06 -10.42 10.21
CA THR A 145 14.52 -10.26 10.17
C THR A 145 15.20 -11.59 10.02
#